data_4285ff8faf43e5d4fcbc4c74707d9e1d
#
_entry.id   4285ff8faf43e5d4fcbc4c74707d9e1d
#
_cell.length_a   1.000
_cell.length_b   1.000
_cell.length_c   1.000
_cell.angle_alpha   90.00
_cell.angle_beta   90.00
_cell.angle_gamma   90.00
#
_symmetry.space_group_name_H-M   'P 1'
#
loop_
_entity.id
_entity.type
_entity.pdbx_description
1 polymer ?
#
loop_
_entity_poly.entity_id
_entity_poly.type
_entity_poly.pdbx_seq_one_letter_code
_entity_poly.pdbx_strand_id
1 'polypeptide(L)'
;MIVTCPGCAKRYNFDEARLGGRPSATIKCPNCAAPIVIAAPDPGDRTTRLDVDASLIPKSAKVPGGDLAMPLGRRLSLAVLQGQDSGRIFPIDKPRVVLGRGDSDIVLNDAEVSRQHACIEVHGQRVVLKDLGSTNGTFMEDVKVSQSELENRAEFRIGGTRLMLILTDIPQEMETLE
;
A
#
# COMPACT_ATOMS: atom_id res chain seq x y z
N MET A 1 -13.09 -3.72 24.52
CA MET A 1 -12.91 -4.54 23.29
C MET A 1 -13.92 -5.68 23.22
N ILE A 2 -14.21 -6.21 22.01
CA ILE A 2 -15.09 -7.38 21.84
C ILE A 2 -14.21 -8.62 21.70
N VAL A 3 -14.45 -9.62 22.56
CA VAL A 3 -13.74 -10.90 22.53
C VAL A 3 -14.68 -12.04 22.15
N THR A 4 -14.21 -12.95 21.32
CA THR A 4 -14.99 -14.11 20.88
C THR A 4 -14.50 -15.37 21.56
N CYS A 5 -15.39 -16.14 22.14
CA CYS A 5 -15.04 -17.40 22.77
C CYS A 5 -14.71 -18.48 21.72
N PRO A 6 -13.54 -19.13 21.77
CA PRO A 6 -13.16 -20.18 20.84
C PRO A 6 -13.99 -21.47 20.99
N GLY A 7 -14.61 -21.68 22.16
CA GLY A 7 -15.39 -22.88 22.41
C GLY A 7 -16.87 -22.82 22.01
N CYS A 8 -17.49 -21.64 22.00
CA CYS A 8 -18.93 -21.49 21.71
C CYS A 8 -19.25 -20.36 20.73
N ALA A 9 -18.24 -19.69 20.17
CA ALA A 9 -18.34 -18.59 19.21
C ALA A 9 -19.19 -17.38 19.67
N LYS A 10 -19.57 -17.31 20.95
CA LYS A 10 -20.26 -16.14 21.49
C LYS A 10 -19.32 -14.97 21.70
N ARG A 11 -19.83 -13.77 21.42
CA ARG A 11 -19.10 -12.51 21.59
C ARG A 11 -19.42 -11.91 22.95
N TYR A 12 -18.39 -11.41 23.63
CA TYR A 12 -18.49 -10.74 24.92
C TYR A 12 -17.81 -9.37 24.85
N ASN A 13 -18.41 -8.40 25.52
CA ASN A 13 -17.78 -7.11 25.69
C ASN A 13 -16.88 -7.16 26.92
N PHE A 14 -15.59 -6.96 26.73
CA PHE A 14 -14.59 -6.96 27.80
C PHE A 14 -14.03 -5.55 28.00
N ASP A 15 -14.01 -5.14 29.25
CA ASP A 15 -13.45 -3.85 29.64
C ASP A 15 -11.93 -3.96 29.84
N GLU A 16 -11.18 -3.22 29.04
CA GLU A 16 -9.73 -3.18 29.05
C GLU A 16 -9.15 -2.69 30.40
N ALA A 17 -9.91 -1.89 31.13
CA ALA A 17 -9.52 -1.41 32.46
C ALA A 17 -9.30 -2.57 33.46
N ARG A 18 -9.92 -3.71 33.24
CA ARG A 18 -9.76 -4.91 34.07
C ARG A 18 -8.45 -5.66 33.86
N LEU A 19 -7.73 -5.35 32.79
CA LEU A 19 -6.40 -5.93 32.56
C LEU A 19 -5.34 -5.39 33.52
N GLY A 20 -5.58 -4.24 34.15
CA GLY A 20 -4.71 -3.70 35.22
C GLY A 20 -3.25 -3.53 34.80
N GLY A 21 -2.98 -3.24 33.50
CA GLY A 21 -1.63 -3.11 32.96
C GLY A 21 -0.91 -4.43 32.67
N ARG A 22 -1.60 -5.55 32.70
CA ARG A 22 -1.02 -6.86 32.31
C ARG A 22 -1.10 -7.03 30.79
N PRO A 23 -0.07 -7.62 30.16
CA PRO A 23 -0.04 -7.79 28.70
C PRO A 23 -1.07 -8.81 28.16
N SER A 24 -1.58 -9.68 29.04
CA SER A 24 -2.62 -10.63 28.70
C SER A 24 -3.37 -11.11 29.94
N ALA A 25 -4.63 -11.48 29.76
CA ALA A 25 -5.43 -12.13 30.80
C ALA A 25 -6.22 -13.30 30.22
N THR A 26 -6.35 -14.36 31.00
CA THR A 26 -7.19 -15.50 30.65
C THR A 26 -8.45 -15.48 31.49
N ILE A 27 -9.60 -15.42 30.84
CA ILE A 27 -10.90 -15.50 31.51
C ILE A 27 -11.64 -16.77 31.08
N LYS A 28 -12.50 -17.28 31.94
CA LYS A 28 -13.36 -18.41 31.60
C LYS A 28 -14.67 -17.91 30.97
N CYS A 29 -15.04 -18.52 29.87
CA CYS A 29 -16.31 -18.23 29.22
C CYS A 29 -17.48 -18.56 30.16
N PRO A 30 -18.41 -17.63 30.42
CA PRO A 30 -19.55 -17.91 31.31
C PRO A 30 -20.55 -18.90 30.73
N ASN A 31 -20.47 -19.19 29.43
CA ASN A 31 -21.40 -20.10 28.76
C ASN A 31 -20.87 -21.54 28.61
N CYS A 32 -19.57 -21.73 28.33
CA CYS A 32 -18.98 -23.04 28.08
C CYS A 32 -17.74 -23.35 28.92
N ALA A 33 -17.37 -22.46 29.83
CA ALA A 33 -16.18 -22.55 30.70
C ALA A 33 -14.83 -22.66 29.94
N ALA A 34 -14.80 -22.54 28.61
CA ALA A 34 -13.59 -22.53 27.82
C ALA A 34 -12.71 -21.29 28.17
N PRO A 35 -11.39 -21.42 28.21
CA PRO A 35 -10.52 -20.29 28.47
C PRO A 35 -10.50 -19.34 27.25
N ILE A 36 -10.75 -18.07 27.49
CA ILE A 36 -10.61 -17.00 26.52
C ILE A 36 -9.35 -16.22 26.89
N VAL A 37 -8.35 -16.24 26.01
CA VAL A 37 -7.14 -15.45 26.19
C VAL A 37 -7.39 -14.07 25.61
N ILE A 38 -7.27 -13.04 26.44
CA ILE A 38 -7.38 -11.64 26.06
C ILE A 38 -5.98 -11.05 26.11
N ALA A 39 -5.45 -10.66 24.95
CA ALA A 39 -4.23 -9.88 24.87
C ALA A 39 -4.61 -8.40 24.83
N ALA A 40 -3.95 -7.58 25.67
CA ALA A 40 -4.06 -6.15 25.56
C ALA A 40 -3.44 -5.71 24.23
N PRO A 41 -4.06 -4.77 23.48
CA PRO A 41 -3.38 -4.15 22.36
C PRO A 41 -2.17 -3.37 22.93
N ASP A 42 -0.98 -3.81 22.65
CA ASP A 42 0.24 -3.09 23.00
C ASP A 42 0.20 -1.71 22.33
N PRO A 43 0.38 -0.64 23.08
CA PRO A 43 0.52 0.69 22.52
C PRO A 43 1.93 0.91 21.91
N GLY A 44 2.36 0.05 21.05
CA GLY A 44 3.63 0.22 20.37
C GLY A 44 4.50 -1.01 20.30
N ASP A 45 4.12 -1.99 19.62
CA ASP A 45 4.90 -2.69 18.61
C ASP A 45 4.16 -3.95 18.13
N ARG A 46 3.83 -3.85 16.96
CA ARG A 46 3.97 -4.75 15.82
C ARG A 46 4.92 -5.91 16.00
N THR A 47 4.42 -7.03 15.86
CA THR A 47 4.99 -8.32 15.46
C THR A 47 4.55 -9.45 16.35
N THR A 48 3.32 -9.91 16.09
CA THR A 48 3.02 -11.30 16.38
C THR A 48 3.79 -12.13 15.35
N ARG A 49 4.90 -12.69 15.77
CA ARG A 49 5.55 -13.77 15.05
C ARG A 49 4.60 -14.96 15.09
N LEU A 50 3.91 -15.20 14.00
CA LEU A 50 3.49 -16.54 13.64
C LEU A 50 4.74 -17.17 13.02
N ASP A 51 5.30 -18.19 13.69
CA ASP A 51 6.29 -19.07 13.10
C ASP A 51 5.60 -19.87 11.99
N VAL A 52 5.48 -19.27 10.82
CA VAL A 52 5.25 -19.95 9.57
C VAL A 52 6.61 -20.09 8.91
N ASP A 53 6.96 -21.35 8.68
CA ASP A 53 8.15 -21.80 8.01
C ASP A 53 8.53 -20.86 6.85
N ALA A 54 9.69 -20.21 6.97
CA ALA A 54 10.16 -19.12 6.11
C ALA A 54 10.60 -19.57 4.70
N SER A 55 10.21 -20.80 4.29
CA SER A 55 10.66 -21.39 3.01
C SER A 55 9.75 -21.18 1.82
N LEU A 56 8.54 -20.64 1.98
CA LEU A 56 7.53 -20.57 0.91
C LEU A 56 6.85 -19.21 0.73
N ILE A 57 7.36 -18.15 1.36
CA ILE A 57 6.88 -16.80 1.06
C ILE A 57 7.84 -16.20 0.05
N PRO A 58 7.38 -15.83 -1.16
CA PRO A 58 8.19 -14.99 -2.01
C PRO A 58 8.52 -13.74 -1.19
N LYS A 59 9.80 -13.49 -1.03
CA LYS A 59 10.32 -12.33 -0.32
C LYS A 59 9.59 -11.09 -0.82
N SER A 60 8.57 -10.68 -0.10
CA SER A 60 8.08 -9.32 -0.16
C SER A 60 9.29 -8.46 0.20
N ALA A 61 9.96 -7.96 -0.82
CA ALA A 61 11.14 -7.16 -0.64
C ALA A 61 10.75 -6.00 0.25
N LYS A 62 11.24 -6.04 1.49
CA LYS A 62 11.32 -4.89 2.36
C LYS A 62 12.00 -3.82 1.54
N VAL A 63 11.22 -2.91 0.96
CA VAL A 63 11.78 -1.78 0.23
C VAL A 63 12.62 -1.02 1.25
N PRO A 64 13.95 -1.04 1.15
CA PRO A 64 14.75 -0.22 2.03
C PRO A 64 14.27 1.22 1.83
N GLY A 65 14.01 1.92 2.91
CA GLY A 65 13.70 3.34 2.88
C GLY A 65 14.91 4.10 2.33
N GLY A 66 15.09 3.99 1.01
CA GLY A 66 16.01 4.83 0.27
C GLY A 66 15.40 6.22 0.16
N ASP A 67 16.24 7.22 0.18
CA ASP A 67 15.82 8.60 -0.01
C ASP A 67 15.02 8.72 -1.32
N LEU A 68 13.94 9.50 -1.27
CA LEU A 68 13.15 9.86 -2.44
C LEU A 68 14.04 10.67 -3.38
N ALA A 69 14.32 10.15 -4.56
CA ALA A 69 15.16 10.78 -5.54
C ALA A 69 14.72 10.43 -6.96
N MET A 70 14.73 11.43 -7.85
CA MET A 70 14.48 11.22 -9.28
C MET A 70 15.66 10.47 -9.91
N PRO A 71 15.40 9.57 -10.87
CA PRO A 71 16.47 8.87 -11.57
C PRO A 71 17.26 9.83 -12.45
N LEU A 72 18.57 9.72 -12.38
CA LEU A 72 19.45 10.46 -13.28
C LEU A 72 19.38 9.87 -14.70
N GLY A 73 19.17 10.74 -15.70
CA GLY A 73 19.16 10.33 -17.10
C GLY A 73 17.90 9.59 -17.56
N ARG A 74 16.82 9.62 -16.76
CA ARG A 74 15.53 9.02 -17.14
C ARG A 74 14.36 9.97 -16.90
N ARG A 75 13.40 9.92 -17.79
CA ARG A 75 12.12 10.62 -17.64
C ARG A 75 11.04 9.59 -17.33
N LEU A 76 10.24 9.90 -16.33
CA LEU A 76 9.08 9.08 -15.96
C LEU A 76 7.81 9.77 -16.44
N SER A 77 6.87 8.98 -16.94
CA SER A 77 5.55 9.44 -17.32
C SER A 77 4.51 8.37 -17.04
N LEU A 78 3.28 8.80 -16.77
CA LEU A 78 2.12 7.91 -16.64
C LEU A 78 1.23 8.13 -17.87
N ALA A 79 0.96 7.06 -18.59
CA ALA A 79 -0.04 7.05 -19.66
C ALA A 79 -1.36 6.48 -19.13
N VAL A 80 -2.46 7.12 -19.45
CA VAL A 80 -3.81 6.61 -19.18
C VAL A 80 -4.25 5.73 -20.33
N LEU A 81 -4.38 4.44 -20.10
CA LEU A 81 -4.77 3.46 -21.12
C LEU A 81 -6.28 3.32 -21.24
N GLN A 82 -6.98 3.43 -20.09
CA GLN A 82 -8.43 3.28 -20.03
C GLN A 82 -9.00 4.22 -18.98
N GLY A 83 -10.21 4.71 -19.18
CA GLY A 83 -10.92 5.65 -18.33
C GLY A 83 -11.33 6.91 -19.08
N GLN A 84 -11.87 7.90 -18.38
CA GLN A 84 -12.32 9.16 -19.01
C GLN A 84 -11.15 10.01 -19.54
N ASP A 85 -9.97 9.84 -18.94
CA ASP A 85 -8.74 10.54 -19.35
C ASP A 85 -7.85 9.69 -20.29
N SER A 86 -8.40 8.66 -20.92
CA SER A 86 -7.61 7.76 -21.78
C SER A 86 -6.90 8.53 -22.92
N GLY A 87 -5.64 8.17 -23.15
CA GLY A 87 -4.77 8.87 -24.11
C GLY A 87 -3.99 10.05 -23.52
N ARG A 88 -4.23 10.43 -22.27
CA ARG A 88 -3.42 11.44 -21.59
C ARG A 88 -2.12 10.85 -21.07
N ILE A 89 -1.08 11.67 -21.09
CA ILE A 89 0.24 11.35 -20.52
C ILE A 89 0.58 12.43 -19.50
N PHE A 90 0.87 11.99 -18.30
CA PHE A 90 1.27 12.85 -17.19
C PHE A 90 2.75 12.67 -16.91
N PRO A 91 3.58 13.71 -17.03
CA PRO A 91 4.98 13.62 -16.64
C PRO A 91 5.11 13.52 -15.12
N ILE A 92 6.05 12.71 -14.66
CA ILE A 92 6.44 12.62 -13.25
C ILE A 92 7.74 13.39 -13.10
N ASP A 93 7.67 14.57 -12.51
CA ASP A 93 8.80 15.50 -12.30
C ASP A 93 9.22 15.60 -10.83
N LYS A 94 8.52 14.87 -9.96
CA LYS A 94 8.77 14.86 -8.52
C LYS A 94 9.03 13.42 -8.04
N PRO A 95 9.84 13.25 -7.00
CA PRO A 95 10.12 11.91 -6.47
C PRO A 95 8.93 11.28 -5.74
N ARG A 96 7.89 12.06 -5.46
CA ARG A 96 6.62 11.57 -4.94
C ARG A 96 5.47 12.29 -5.63
N VAL A 97 4.57 11.53 -6.21
CA VAL A 97 3.39 12.01 -6.94
C VAL A 97 2.16 11.31 -6.42
N VAL A 98 1.16 12.08 -6.01
CA VAL A 98 -0.14 11.57 -5.56
C VAL A 98 -1.12 11.52 -6.72
N LEU A 99 -1.82 10.39 -6.84
CA LEU A 99 -2.86 10.14 -7.82
C LEU A 99 -4.22 10.16 -7.12
N GLY A 100 -5.20 10.84 -7.69
CA GLY A 100 -6.52 10.90 -7.10
C GLY A 100 -7.52 11.71 -7.92
N ARG A 101 -8.73 11.80 -7.41
CA ARG A 101 -9.83 12.56 -8.02
C ARG A 101 -9.86 14.03 -7.60
N GLY A 102 -9.16 14.41 -6.55
CA GLY A 102 -9.25 15.74 -5.93
C GLY A 102 -7.90 16.36 -5.66
N ASP A 103 -7.56 16.56 -4.40
CA ASP A 103 -6.31 17.17 -3.94
C ASP A 103 -5.12 16.22 -4.16
N SER A 104 -4.67 16.14 -5.40
CA SER A 104 -3.61 15.24 -5.87
C SER A 104 -2.77 15.91 -6.95
N ASP A 105 -1.54 15.44 -7.13
CA ASP A 105 -0.64 15.98 -8.17
C ASP A 105 -1.14 15.61 -9.57
N ILE A 106 -1.66 14.40 -9.73
CA ILE A 106 -2.33 13.94 -10.95
C ILE A 106 -3.79 13.72 -10.65
N VAL A 107 -4.64 14.56 -11.23
CA VAL A 107 -6.09 14.49 -11.06
C VAL A 107 -6.68 13.62 -12.17
N LEU A 108 -7.40 12.58 -11.76
CA LEU A 108 -8.11 11.66 -12.66
C LEU A 108 -9.61 11.91 -12.58
N ASN A 109 -10.26 12.03 -13.73
CA ASN A 109 -11.71 12.20 -13.85
C ASN A 109 -12.44 10.86 -13.70
N ASP A 110 -12.41 10.28 -12.51
CA ASP A 110 -13.04 8.99 -12.24
C ASP A 110 -13.72 9.02 -10.87
N ALA A 111 -15.02 8.78 -10.86
CA ALA A 111 -15.83 8.78 -9.64
C ALA A 111 -15.45 7.66 -8.65
N GLU A 112 -14.87 6.57 -9.17
CA GLU A 112 -14.42 5.43 -8.36
C GLU A 112 -13.04 5.65 -7.74
N VAL A 113 -12.32 6.69 -8.16
CA VAL A 113 -11.03 7.08 -7.60
C VAL A 113 -11.23 7.96 -6.36
N SER A 114 -10.54 7.63 -5.28
CA SER A 114 -10.54 8.45 -4.06
C SER A 114 -9.82 9.78 -4.29
N ARG A 115 -10.05 10.78 -3.43
CA ARG A 115 -9.42 12.13 -3.55
C ARG A 115 -7.90 12.03 -3.58
N GLN A 116 -7.33 11.23 -2.69
CA GLN A 116 -5.95 10.77 -2.68
C GLN A 116 -6.01 9.24 -2.69
N HIS A 117 -5.86 8.63 -3.85
CA HIS A 117 -6.08 7.20 -4.03
C HIS A 117 -4.81 6.39 -3.82
N ALA A 118 -3.76 6.77 -4.51
CA ALA A 118 -2.47 6.12 -4.48
C ALA A 118 -1.35 7.15 -4.64
N CYS A 119 -0.13 6.77 -4.32
CA CYS A 119 1.04 7.58 -4.65
C CYS A 119 2.10 6.73 -5.34
N ILE A 120 2.87 7.40 -6.18
CA ILE A 120 4.08 6.86 -6.78
C ILE A 120 5.27 7.49 -6.07
N GLU A 121 6.16 6.67 -5.57
CA GLU A 121 7.42 7.08 -4.96
C GLU A 121 8.58 6.61 -5.81
N VAL A 122 9.51 7.51 -6.09
CA VAL A 122 10.70 7.25 -6.89
C VAL A 122 11.91 7.24 -5.98
N HIS A 123 12.63 6.14 -5.98
CA HIS A 123 13.82 5.92 -5.18
C HIS A 123 15.02 5.64 -6.11
N GLY A 124 15.48 6.69 -6.81
CA GLY A 124 16.50 6.55 -7.84
C GLY A 124 16.00 5.69 -9.01
N GLN A 125 16.51 4.49 -9.15
CA GLN A 125 16.11 3.58 -10.24
C GLN A 125 14.83 2.78 -9.98
N ARG A 126 14.30 2.83 -8.76
CA ARG A 126 13.10 2.08 -8.35
C ARG A 126 11.90 3.00 -8.27
N VAL A 127 10.79 2.52 -8.79
CA VAL A 127 9.50 3.21 -8.72
C VAL A 127 8.54 2.33 -7.95
N VAL A 128 7.90 2.87 -6.94
CA VAL A 128 6.99 2.14 -6.05
C VAL A 128 5.62 2.79 -6.07
N LEU A 129 4.61 1.99 -6.33
CA LEU A 129 3.20 2.35 -6.21
C LEU A 129 2.71 1.99 -4.81
N LYS A 130 2.05 2.91 -4.12
CA LYS A 130 1.44 2.68 -2.81
C LYS A 130 -0.01 3.12 -2.81
N ASP A 131 -0.90 2.28 -2.31
CA ASP A 131 -2.28 2.66 -2.03
C ASP A 131 -2.35 3.51 -0.76
N LEU A 132 -3.10 4.60 -0.79
CA LEU A 132 -3.26 5.52 0.34
C LEU A 132 -4.52 5.25 1.17
N GLY A 133 -4.96 4.00 1.23
CA GLY A 133 -6.19 3.62 1.91
C GLY A 133 -7.42 3.97 1.07
N SER A 134 -7.34 3.75 -0.24
CA SER A 134 -8.43 4.03 -1.16
C SER A 134 -9.68 3.19 -0.89
N THR A 135 -10.84 3.71 -1.25
CA THR A 135 -12.12 3.02 -1.06
C THR A 135 -12.22 1.76 -1.93
N ASN A 136 -11.84 1.85 -3.19
CA ASN A 136 -11.96 0.76 -4.16
C ASN A 136 -10.68 -0.07 -4.31
N GLY A 137 -9.55 0.42 -3.83
CA GLY A 137 -8.26 -0.26 -3.90
C GLY A 137 -7.48 0.01 -5.18
N THR A 138 -6.22 -0.37 -5.13
CA THR A 138 -5.26 -0.33 -6.24
C THR A 138 -4.97 -1.75 -6.70
N PHE A 139 -4.95 -1.98 -8.00
CA PHE A 139 -4.80 -3.32 -8.58
C PHE A 139 -3.65 -3.35 -9.58
N MET A 140 -2.86 -4.41 -9.52
CA MET A 140 -1.89 -4.78 -10.56
C MET A 140 -2.24 -6.16 -11.08
N GLU A 141 -2.36 -6.31 -12.41
CA GLU A 141 -2.76 -7.57 -13.05
C GLU A 141 -4.00 -8.21 -12.38
N ASP A 142 -5.00 -7.35 -12.06
CA ASP A 142 -6.24 -7.70 -11.35
C ASP A 142 -6.07 -8.19 -9.89
N VAL A 143 -4.87 -8.13 -9.33
CA VAL A 143 -4.59 -8.41 -7.92
C VAL A 143 -4.55 -7.10 -7.14
N LYS A 144 -5.32 -7.05 -6.03
CA LYS A 144 -5.31 -5.89 -5.14
C LYS A 144 -3.98 -5.81 -4.40
N VAL A 145 -3.33 -4.66 -4.48
CA VAL A 145 -2.05 -4.39 -3.85
C VAL A 145 -2.11 -3.17 -2.94
N SER A 146 -1.42 -3.22 -1.82
CA SER A 146 -1.21 -2.05 -0.95
C SER A 146 0.07 -1.31 -1.33
N GLN A 147 1.05 -2.04 -1.84
CA GLN A 147 2.32 -1.51 -2.34
C GLN A 147 2.88 -2.49 -3.36
N SER A 148 3.45 -1.95 -4.44
CA SER A 148 4.14 -2.74 -5.46
C SER A 148 5.22 -1.93 -6.15
N GLU A 149 6.29 -2.59 -6.57
CA GLU A 149 7.31 -1.99 -7.41
C GLU A 149 6.82 -1.96 -8.86
N LEU A 150 7.00 -0.83 -9.53
CA LEU A 150 6.63 -0.64 -10.93
C LEU A 150 7.88 -0.70 -11.81
N GLU A 151 7.82 -1.57 -12.79
CA GLU A 151 8.81 -1.64 -13.87
C GLU A 151 8.38 -0.79 -15.07
N ASN A 152 9.26 -0.67 -16.06
CA ASN A 152 8.91 -0.01 -17.31
C ASN A 152 7.76 -0.73 -18.01
N ARG A 153 6.72 0.00 -18.38
CA ARG A 153 5.46 -0.49 -18.95
C ARG A 153 4.59 -1.29 -17.98
N ALA A 154 4.86 -1.21 -16.65
CA ALA A 154 3.97 -1.80 -15.67
C ALA A 154 2.60 -1.12 -15.72
N GLU A 155 1.55 -1.92 -15.79
CA GLU A 155 0.18 -1.46 -15.79
C GLU A 155 -0.44 -1.65 -14.40
N PHE A 156 -1.22 -0.67 -13.97
CA PHE A 156 -2.00 -0.76 -12.76
C PHE A 156 -3.34 -0.06 -12.92
N ARG A 157 -4.31 -0.44 -12.11
CA ARG A 157 -5.66 0.10 -12.14
C ARG A 157 -6.03 0.72 -10.80
N ILE A 158 -6.58 1.91 -10.86
CA ILE A 158 -7.18 2.61 -9.72
C ILE A 158 -8.60 3.05 -10.10
N GLY A 159 -9.59 2.57 -9.37
CA GLY A 159 -11.00 2.72 -9.76
C GLY A 159 -11.27 2.06 -11.12
N GLY A 160 -11.92 2.78 -12.01
CA GLY A 160 -12.13 2.39 -13.41
C GLY A 160 -11.01 2.80 -14.37
N THR A 161 -9.98 3.49 -13.87
CA THR A 161 -8.89 4.03 -14.68
C THR A 161 -7.69 3.10 -14.68
N ARG A 162 -7.20 2.72 -15.87
CA ARG A 162 -5.97 1.93 -16.06
C ARG A 162 -4.84 2.84 -16.52
N LEU A 163 -3.72 2.74 -15.85
CA LEU A 163 -2.52 3.54 -16.12
C LEU A 163 -1.32 2.63 -16.39
N MET A 164 -0.35 3.16 -17.11
CA MET A 164 0.92 2.50 -17.41
C MET A 164 2.09 3.43 -17.10
N LEU A 165 3.09 2.92 -16.39
CA LEU A 165 4.33 3.64 -16.17
C LEU A 165 5.22 3.55 -17.40
N ILE A 166 5.72 4.67 -17.87
CA ILE A 166 6.67 4.76 -18.98
C ILE A 166 7.98 5.35 -18.48
N LEU A 167 9.04 4.58 -18.62
CA LEU A 167 10.41 5.01 -18.37
C LEU A 167 11.10 5.28 -19.70
N THR A 168 11.53 6.50 -19.94
CA THR A 168 12.27 6.87 -21.15
C THR A 168 13.66 7.33 -20.76
N ASP A 169 14.68 6.68 -21.32
CA ASP A 169 16.06 7.12 -21.13
C ASP A 169 16.24 8.44 -21.91
N ILE A 170 16.76 9.45 -21.22
CA ILE A 170 17.17 10.72 -21.84
C ILE A 170 18.56 10.47 -22.39
N PRO A 171 18.77 10.52 -23.72
CA PRO A 171 20.13 10.51 -24.24
C PRO A 171 20.88 11.68 -23.61
N GLN A 172 21.96 11.40 -22.91
CA GLN A 172 22.90 12.44 -22.55
C GLN A 172 23.47 12.95 -23.88
N GLU A 173 22.98 14.11 -24.33
CA GLU A 173 23.71 14.83 -25.35
C GLU A 173 25.09 15.10 -24.76
N MET A 174 26.09 14.43 -25.33
CA MET A 174 27.48 14.79 -25.10
C MET A 174 27.60 16.26 -25.57
N GLU A 175 27.63 17.17 -24.60
CA GLU A 175 28.16 18.50 -24.90
C GLU A 175 29.60 18.29 -25.39
N THR A 176 29.74 18.28 -26.70
CA THR A 176 31.03 18.46 -27.34
C THR A 176 31.44 19.88 -27.02
N LEU A 177 32.30 20.02 -26.03
CA LEU A 177 33.07 21.26 -25.83
C LEU A 177 34.03 21.35 -27.02
N GLU A 178 33.72 22.23 -27.98
CA GLU A 178 34.72 22.78 -28.88
C GLU A 178 35.57 23.81 -28.14
#